data_2177e8f57838f2a8c6e143ac2c6032d5
#
_entry.id   2177e8f57838f2a8c6e143ac2c6032d5
#
_cell.length_a   1.000
_cell.length_b   1.000
_cell.length_c   1.000
_cell.angle_alpha   90.00
_cell.angle_beta   90.00
_cell.angle_gamma   90.00
#
_symmetry.space_group_name_H-M   'P 1'
#
loop_
_entity.id
_entity.type
_entity.pdbx_description
1 polymer ?
#
loop_
_entity_poly.entity_id
_entity_poly.type
_entity_poly.pdbx_seq_one_letter_code
_entity_poly.pdbx_strand_id
1 'polypeptide(L)'
;MNSAIYPLGRLGVDDYLQGEQRAEVKHEYLDGQIFAMGGASRAHGLLALSLSALLLPHARRKGCQLFTADMKVRIDHDSGSWFYYPDLVLACDPTDREPMYVRRPCLLVEVLSPSTEHIDTREKLLAYRLLPSLREYLLLRQDSLQADLYQRAADGRWQHQRLTAPGDVLTLECLGADVTLSEIYVDLADLSVA
;
A
#
# COMPACT_ATOMS: atom_id res chain seq x y z
N MET A 1 11.60 15.81 0.42
CA MET A 1 12.64 15.26 1.32
C MET A 1 12.01 15.09 2.68
N ASN A 2 11.65 13.85 3.06
CA ASN A 2 11.18 13.59 4.42
C ASN A 2 12.38 13.68 5.35
N SER A 3 12.43 14.70 6.20
CA SER A 3 13.48 14.80 7.22
C SER A 3 13.21 13.77 8.31
N ALA A 4 14.16 12.86 8.56
CA ALA A 4 14.11 11.98 9.69
C ALA A 4 14.09 12.81 10.99
N ILE A 5 13.12 12.55 11.86
CA ILE A 5 13.08 13.14 13.21
C ILE A 5 13.93 12.20 14.08
N TYR A 6 15.13 12.64 14.44
CA TYR A 6 16.06 11.85 15.25
C TYR A 6 15.81 12.03 16.74
N PRO A 7 15.44 10.98 17.49
CA PRO A 7 15.90 10.84 18.86
C PRO A 7 17.38 10.43 18.85
N LEU A 8 18.16 10.84 19.82
CA LEU A 8 19.52 10.39 20.06
C LEU A 8 19.50 8.88 20.41
N GLY A 9 19.61 8.02 19.38
CA GLY A 9 19.58 6.57 19.52
C GLY A 9 18.58 5.91 18.54
N ARG A 10 18.74 4.62 18.28
CA ARG A 10 17.78 3.82 17.50
C ARG A 10 16.51 3.63 18.35
N LEU A 11 15.36 4.03 17.80
CA LEU A 11 14.06 3.82 18.44
C LEU A 11 13.71 2.32 18.41
N GLY A 12 13.32 1.74 19.53
CA GLY A 12 12.82 0.37 19.59
C GLY A 12 11.44 0.24 18.92
N VAL A 13 11.12 -0.96 18.44
CA VAL A 13 9.81 -1.24 17.83
C VAL A 13 8.65 -0.95 18.79
N ASP A 14 8.78 -1.36 20.06
CA ASP A 14 7.72 -1.17 21.05
C ASP A 14 7.54 0.31 21.38
N ASP A 15 8.63 1.07 21.49
CA ASP A 15 8.59 2.52 21.73
C ASP A 15 7.95 3.24 20.53
N TYR A 16 8.28 2.82 19.29
CA TYR A 16 7.65 3.32 18.08
C TYR A 16 6.13 3.08 18.10
N LEU A 17 5.70 1.83 18.35
CA LEU A 17 4.28 1.49 18.35
C LEU A 17 3.49 2.23 19.43
N GLN A 18 4.07 2.42 20.62
CA GLN A 18 3.46 3.21 21.68
C GLN A 18 3.40 4.72 21.35
N GLY A 19 4.48 5.24 20.77
CA GLY A 19 4.56 6.63 20.32
C GLY A 19 3.54 6.93 19.24
N GLU A 20 3.44 6.05 18.27
CA GLU A 20 2.55 6.19 17.12
C GLU A 20 1.06 6.22 17.49
N GLN A 21 0.65 5.55 18.58
CA GLN A 21 -0.72 5.64 19.11
C GLN A 21 -1.11 7.02 19.63
N ARG A 22 -0.13 7.86 19.95
CA ARG A 22 -0.33 9.20 20.52
C ARG A 22 0.10 10.30 19.57
N ALA A 23 0.70 9.93 18.44
CA ALA A 23 1.22 10.87 17.48
C ALA A 23 0.09 11.56 16.71
N GLU A 24 0.19 12.89 16.54
CA GLU A 24 -0.73 13.66 15.70
C GLU A 24 -0.46 13.46 14.20
N VAL A 25 0.76 13.04 13.85
CA VAL A 25 1.22 12.76 12.49
C VAL A 25 1.73 11.32 12.44
N LYS A 26 1.36 10.59 11.40
CA LYS A 26 1.84 9.21 11.18
C LYS A 26 3.30 9.20 10.76
N HIS A 27 4.01 8.16 11.20
CA HIS A 27 5.40 7.95 10.84
C HIS A 27 5.63 6.52 10.34
N GLU A 28 6.27 6.39 9.20
CA GLU A 28 6.89 5.13 8.80
C GLU A 28 8.15 4.88 9.67
N TYR A 29 8.47 3.61 9.89
CA TYR A 29 9.60 3.21 10.72
C TYR A 29 10.52 2.27 9.96
N LEU A 30 11.80 2.59 9.94
CA LEU A 30 12.85 1.84 9.24
C LEU A 30 14.03 1.62 10.19
N ASP A 31 14.09 0.45 10.82
CA ASP A 31 15.20 0.02 11.69
C ASP A 31 15.64 1.05 12.74
N GLY A 32 14.69 1.68 13.43
CA GLY A 32 14.97 2.65 14.48
C GLY A 32 14.92 4.11 14.04
N GLN A 33 14.64 4.37 12.78
CA GLN A 33 14.39 5.70 12.24
C GLN A 33 12.91 5.89 11.93
N ILE A 34 12.37 7.08 12.18
CA ILE A 34 10.99 7.43 11.84
C ILE A 34 10.95 8.53 10.79
N PHE A 35 9.98 8.43 9.89
CA PHE A 35 9.78 9.35 8.78
C PHE A 35 8.34 9.82 8.78
N ALA A 36 8.12 11.12 9.02
CA ALA A 36 6.78 11.70 9.02
C ALA A 36 6.13 11.58 7.63
N MET A 37 4.87 11.16 7.62
CA MET A 37 4.07 11.09 6.40
C MET A 37 3.49 12.47 6.05
N GLY A 38 3.45 12.76 4.75
CA GLY A 38 2.77 13.95 4.23
C GLY A 38 1.25 13.77 4.09
N GLY A 39 0.56 14.88 3.80
CA GLY A 39 -0.85 14.84 3.44
C GLY A 39 -1.07 14.32 2.01
N ALA A 40 -2.27 13.78 1.73
CA ALA A 40 -2.68 13.31 0.43
C ALA A 40 -3.32 14.43 -0.42
N SER A 41 -3.15 14.37 -1.75
CA SER A 41 -3.89 15.22 -2.68
C SER A 41 -5.34 14.76 -2.82
N ARG A 42 -6.19 15.62 -3.40
CA ARG A 42 -7.57 15.24 -3.72
C ARG A 42 -7.65 14.04 -4.67
N ALA A 43 -6.82 14.01 -5.72
CA ALA A 43 -6.76 12.92 -6.68
C ALA A 43 -6.34 11.61 -6.02
N HIS A 44 -5.32 11.66 -5.15
CA HIS A 44 -4.88 10.51 -4.36
C HIS A 44 -6.03 9.93 -3.51
N GLY A 45 -6.73 10.78 -2.75
CA GLY A 45 -7.84 10.34 -1.90
C GLY A 45 -8.99 9.73 -2.70
N LEU A 46 -9.35 10.30 -3.86
CA LEU A 46 -10.39 9.76 -4.73
C LEU A 46 -10.01 8.39 -5.30
N LEU A 47 -8.78 8.20 -5.77
CA LEU A 47 -8.31 6.90 -6.27
C LEU A 47 -8.36 5.82 -5.20
N ALA A 48 -7.82 6.11 -4.01
CA ALA A 48 -7.84 5.18 -2.90
C ALA A 48 -9.28 4.81 -2.50
N LEU A 49 -10.19 5.79 -2.49
CA LEU A 49 -11.61 5.57 -2.17
C LEU A 49 -12.32 4.74 -3.25
N SER A 50 -12.18 5.11 -4.54
CA SER A 50 -12.80 4.39 -5.66
C SER A 50 -12.36 2.93 -5.69
N LEU A 51 -11.05 2.67 -5.60
CA LEU A 51 -10.55 1.30 -5.56
C LEU A 51 -11.06 0.55 -4.32
N SER A 52 -11.08 1.19 -3.14
CA SER A 52 -11.62 0.56 -1.92
C SER A 52 -13.08 0.17 -2.08
N ALA A 53 -13.90 1.03 -2.67
CA ALA A 53 -15.33 0.77 -2.91
C ALA A 53 -15.53 -0.42 -3.86
N LEU A 54 -14.72 -0.51 -4.92
CA LEU A 54 -14.75 -1.63 -5.87
C LEU A 54 -14.33 -2.95 -5.20
N LEU A 55 -13.28 -2.94 -4.38
CA LEU A 55 -12.70 -4.16 -3.82
C LEU A 55 -13.42 -4.67 -2.55
N LEU A 56 -14.03 -3.79 -1.76
CA LEU A 56 -14.64 -4.14 -0.47
C LEU A 56 -15.71 -5.25 -0.55
N PRO A 57 -16.64 -5.28 -1.54
CA PRO A 57 -17.59 -6.38 -1.68
C PRO A 57 -16.90 -7.73 -1.93
N HIS A 58 -15.82 -7.75 -2.70
CA HIS A 58 -15.03 -8.95 -2.97
C HIS A 58 -14.28 -9.43 -1.73
N ALA A 59 -13.65 -8.52 -0.99
CA ALA A 59 -12.97 -8.82 0.26
C ALA A 59 -13.93 -9.48 1.26
N ARG A 60 -15.12 -8.89 1.47
CA ARG A 60 -16.15 -9.43 2.37
C ARG A 60 -16.61 -10.81 1.96
N ARG A 61 -16.83 -11.07 0.67
CA ARG A 61 -17.24 -12.42 0.19
C ARG A 61 -16.18 -13.47 0.45
N LYS A 62 -14.90 -13.11 0.41
CA LYS A 62 -13.78 -14.01 0.69
C LYS A 62 -13.40 -14.10 2.17
N GLY A 63 -14.04 -13.32 3.05
CA GLY A 63 -13.67 -13.25 4.46
C GLY A 63 -12.33 -12.56 4.70
N CYS A 64 -11.86 -11.76 3.74
CA CYS A 64 -10.67 -10.93 3.86
C CYS A 64 -11.00 -9.58 4.50
N GLN A 65 -10.00 -8.97 5.11
CA GLN A 65 -10.07 -7.61 5.64
C GLN A 65 -9.39 -6.64 4.68
N LEU A 66 -10.08 -5.57 4.33
CA LEU A 66 -9.53 -4.46 3.53
C LEU A 66 -9.39 -3.23 4.41
N PHE A 67 -8.18 -2.71 4.50
CA PHE A 67 -7.85 -1.51 5.25
C PHE A 67 -7.41 -0.40 4.30
N THR A 68 -7.64 0.84 4.72
CA THR A 68 -7.18 2.05 4.02
C THR A 68 -6.27 2.87 4.91
N ALA A 69 -5.24 3.43 4.34
CA ALA A 69 -4.35 4.52 4.82
C ALA A 69 -3.84 4.49 6.29
N ASP A 70 -4.55 3.90 7.23
CA ASP A 70 -4.22 3.95 8.68
C ASP A 70 -3.65 2.64 9.22
N MET A 71 -3.65 1.58 8.41
CA MET A 71 -3.15 0.28 8.81
C MET A 71 -1.70 0.09 8.37
N LYS A 72 -0.82 -0.10 9.36
CA LYS A 72 0.59 -0.41 9.11
C LYS A 72 0.76 -1.82 8.57
N VAL A 73 1.78 -2.00 7.76
CA VAL A 73 2.32 -3.32 7.39
C VAL A 73 3.69 -3.46 8.02
N ARG A 74 3.87 -4.52 8.79
CA ARG A 74 5.15 -4.88 9.39
C ARG A 74 5.91 -5.84 8.49
N ILE A 75 7.17 -5.53 8.23
CA ILE A 75 8.11 -6.36 7.50
C ILE A 75 9.27 -6.67 8.43
N ASP A 76 9.47 -7.95 8.75
CA ASP A 76 10.64 -8.39 9.50
C ASP A 76 11.72 -8.88 8.52
N HIS A 77 12.96 -8.50 8.78
CA HIS A 77 14.14 -8.93 8.03
C HIS A 77 15.31 -9.22 8.98
N ASP A 78 16.44 -9.69 8.44
CA ASP A 78 17.56 -10.23 9.25
C ASP A 78 18.12 -9.27 10.29
N SER A 79 18.08 -7.97 10.07
CA SER A 79 18.65 -6.96 10.96
C SER A 79 17.64 -6.10 11.70
N GLY A 80 16.32 -6.28 11.49
CA GLY A 80 15.32 -5.46 12.16
C GLY A 80 13.91 -5.58 11.63
N SER A 81 13.17 -4.48 11.69
CA SER A 81 11.79 -4.41 11.23
C SER A 81 11.51 -3.08 10.55
N TRP A 82 10.67 -3.11 9.52
CA TRP A 82 10.11 -1.92 8.89
C TRP A 82 8.60 -1.87 9.08
N PHE A 83 8.06 -0.66 9.17
CA PHE A 83 6.63 -0.40 9.19
C PHE A 83 6.31 0.69 8.17
N TYR A 84 5.50 0.32 7.18
CA TYR A 84 4.97 1.24 6.17
C TYR A 84 3.45 1.37 6.32
N TYR A 85 2.89 2.43 5.76
CA TYR A 85 1.45 2.68 5.67
C TYR A 85 1.02 2.70 4.21
N PRO A 86 0.73 1.54 3.61
CA PRO A 86 0.16 1.51 2.26
C PRO A 86 -1.21 2.18 2.20
N ASP A 87 -1.56 2.73 1.06
CA ASP A 87 -2.87 3.34 0.87
C ASP A 87 -4.01 2.33 1.01
N LEU A 88 -3.81 1.08 0.53
CA LEU A 88 -4.70 -0.04 0.80
C LEU A 88 -3.90 -1.29 1.20
N VAL A 89 -4.46 -2.03 2.16
CA VAL A 89 -3.95 -3.33 2.60
C VAL A 89 -5.06 -4.35 2.57
N LEU A 90 -4.87 -5.45 1.84
CA LEU A 90 -5.77 -6.60 1.88
C LEU A 90 -5.11 -7.75 2.67
N ALA A 91 -5.75 -8.20 3.73
CA ALA A 91 -5.33 -9.34 4.55
C ALA A 91 -6.38 -10.45 4.51
N CYS A 92 -5.98 -11.65 4.08
CA CYS A 92 -6.86 -12.81 3.96
C CYS A 92 -6.50 -13.95 4.91
N ASP A 93 -5.42 -13.81 5.67
CA ASP A 93 -5.01 -14.82 6.67
C ASP A 93 -5.77 -14.58 7.98
N PRO A 94 -6.67 -15.48 8.42
CA PRO A 94 -7.46 -15.33 9.64
C PRO A 94 -6.61 -15.42 10.92
N THR A 95 -5.35 -15.83 10.81
CA THR A 95 -4.41 -15.91 11.96
C THR A 95 -3.64 -14.61 12.17
N ASP A 96 -3.67 -13.69 11.21
CA ASP A 96 -3.06 -12.36 11.33
C ASP A 96 -4.02 -11.42 12.08
N ARG A 97 -3.85 -11.31 13.39
CA ARG A 97 -4.78 -10.61 14.29
C ARG A 97 -4.13 -9.50 15.12
N GLU A 98 -2.96 -9.06 14.72
CA GLU A 98 -2.29 -7.96 15.41
C GLU A 98 -3.13 -6.67 15.28
N PRO A 99 -3.46 -6.01 16.38
CA PRO A 99 -4.42 -4.90 16.33
C PRO A 99 -3.85 -3.64 15.68
N MET A 100 -2.52 -3.49 15.63
CA MET A 100 -1.86 -2.25 15.23
C MET A 100 -1.18 -2.32 13.86
N TYR A 101 -1.07 -3.50 13.28
CA TYR A 101 -0.42 -3.71 11.98
C TYR A 101 -0.79 -5.06 11.37
N VAL A 102 -0.58 -5.19 10.07
CA VAL A 102 -0.73 -6.45 9.31
C VAL A 102 0.66 -7.03 9.05
N ARG A 103 0.81 -8.34 9.25
CA ARG A 103 2.05 -9.09 8.95
C ARG A 103 1.97 -9.90 7.66
N ARG A 104 0.75 -10.27 7.26
CA ARG A 104 0.51 -11.21 6.16
C ARG A 104 -0.48 -10.64 5.14
N PRO A 105 -0.15 -9.48 4.54
CA PRO A 105 -0.99 -8.94 3.47
C PRO A 105 -0.94 -9.86 2.25
N CYS A 106 -2.04 -9.93 1.50
CA CYS A 106 -2.11 -10.58 0.19
C CYS A 106 -1.90 -9.58 -0.95
N LEU A 107 -2.51 -8.41 -0.84
CA LEU A 107 -2.38 -7.28 -1.78
C LEU A 107 -2.01 -6.02 -1.01
N LEU A 108 -1.08 -5.26 -1.56
CA LEU A 108 -0.76 -3.89 -1.14
C LEU A 108 -0.98 -2.94 -2.31
N VAL A 109 -1.46 -1.73 -2.03
CA VAL A 109 -1.67 -0.69 -3.03
C VAL A 109 -1.06 0.61 -2.57
N GLU A 110 -0.36 1.29 -3.47
CA GLU A 110 0.11 2.67 -3.29
C GLU A 110 -0.41 3.55 -4.43
N VAL A 111 -0.88 4.73 -4.09
CA VAL A 111 -1.22 5.77 -5.05
C VAL A 111 -0.05 6.72 -5.15
N LEU A 112 0.63 6.71 -6.28
CA LEU A 112 1.87 7.45 -6.49
C LEU A 112 1.63 8.95 -6.47
N SER A 113 2.45 9.65 -5.71
CA SER A 113 2.57 11.10 -5.74
C SER A 113 3.95 11.52 -6.26
N PRO A 114 4.12 12.73 -6.80
CA PRO A 114 5.43 13.20 -7.25
C PRO A 114 6.51 13.16 -6.17
N SER A 115 6.13 13.23 -4.90
CA SER A 115 7.06 13.21 -3.76
C SER A 115 7.44 11.81 -3.31
N THR A 116 6.60 10.78 -3.52
CA THR A 116 6.81 9.42 -3.02
C THR A 116 7.12 8.39 -4.11
N GLU A 117 6.88 8.70 -5.38
CA GLU A 117 7.02 7.77 -6.51
C GLU A 117 8.33 6.97 -6.49
N HIS A 118 9.46 7.64 -6.21
CA HIS A 118 10.76 6.95 -6.21
C HIS A 118 10.92 5.98 -5.03
N ILE A 119 10.25 6.24 -3.90
CA ILE A 119 10.22 5.36 -2.73
C ILE A 119 9.33 4.16 -3.03
N ASP A 120 8.12 4.41 -3.50
CA ASP A 120 7.10 3.37 -3.75
C ASP A 120 7.51 2.41 -4.88
N THR A 121 8.15 2.94 -5.95
CA THR A 121 8.57 2.14 -7.10
C THR A 121 9.88 1.38 -6.89
N ARG A 122 10.68 1.70 -5.88
CA ARG A 122 11.99 1.10 -5.64
C ARG A 122 12.12 0.52 -4.23
N GLU A 123 12.14 1.36 -3.22
CA GLU A 123 12.39 0.96 -1.84
C GLU A 123 11.28 0.06 -1.32
N LYS A 124 10.02 0.53 -1.35
CA LYS A 124 8.87 -0.25 -0.89
C LYS A 124 8.66 -1.51 -1.74
N LEU A 125 8.86 -1.44 -3.06
CA LEU A 125 8.77 -2.62 -3.92
C LEU A 125 9.74 -3.73 -3.48
N LEU A 126 10.98 -3.38 -3.12
CA LEU A 126 11.96 -4.35 -2.62
C LEU A 126 11.59 -4.86 -1.23
N ALA A 127 11.18 -3.95 -0.34
CA ALA A 127 10.76 -4.28 1.02
C ALA A 127 9.55 -5.22 1.04
N TYR A 128 8.51 -4.89 0.27
CA TYR A 128 7.28 -5.68 0.21
C TYR A 128 7.49 -7.08 -0.37
N ARG A 129 8.47 -7.27 -1.25
CA ARG A 129 8.84 -8.60 -1.77
C ARG A 129 9.38 -9.55 -0.70
N LEU A 130 9.85 -9.04 0.45
CA LEU A 130 10.27 -9.86 1.58
C LEU A 130 9.08 -10.51 2.31
N LEU A 131 7.86 -10.01 2.13
CA LEU A 131 6.66 -10.59 2.72
C LEU A 131 6.28 -11.90 1.98
N PRO A 132 6.34 -13.07 2.64
CA PRO A 132 6.03 -14.34 1.97
C PRO A 132 4.56 -14.46 1.54
N SER A 133 3.66 -13.79 2.28
CA SER A 133 2.22 -13.79 2.03
C SER A 133 1.81 -12.90 0.87
N LEU A 134 2.62 -11.89 0.52
CA LEU A 134 2.27 -10.92 -0.50
C LEU A 134 2.29 -11.57 -1.89
N ARG A 135 1.15 -11.46 -2.57
CA ARG A 135 0.93 -11.98 -3.92
C ARG A 135 0.92 -10.86 -4.96
N GLU A 136 0.43 -9.69 -4.55
CA GLU A 136 0.19 -8.57 -5.46
C GLU A 136 0.62 -7.25 -4.84
N TYR A 137 1.27 -6.42 -5.65
CA TYR A 137 1.56 -5.03 -5.33
C TYR A 137 1.12 -4.15 -6.50
N LEU A 138 0.19 -3.24 -6.24
CA LEU A 138 -0.42 -2.37 -7.23
C LEU A 138 0.02 -0.93 -6.99
N LEU A 139 0.49 -0.28 -8.03
CA LEU A 139 0.80 1.15 -8.06
C LEU A 139 -0.19 1.85 -8.97
N LEU A 140 -0.86 2.90 -8.49
CA LEU A 140 -1.77 3.75 -9.28
C LEU A 140 -1.18 5.15 -9.41
N ARG A 141 -1.15 5.72 -10.61
CA ARG A 141 -0.74 7.12 -10.80
C ARG A 141 -1.93 8.04 -10.58
N GLN A 142 -1.71 9.13 -9.83
CA GLN A 142 -2.76 10.14 -9.62
C GLN A 142 -2.82 11.20 -10.72
N ASP A 143 -1.79 11.29 -11.57
CA ASP A 143 -1.60 12.30 -12.61
C ASP A 143 -1.84 11.78 -14.03
N SER A 144 -2.07 10.49 -14.17
CA SER A 144 -2.32 9.85 -15.47
C SER A 144 -3.07 8.53 -15.28
N LEU A 145 -3.80 8.11 -16.31
CA LEU A 145 -4.48 6.82 -16.33
C LEU A 145 -3.44 5.70 -16.50
N GLN A 146 -2.86 5.27 -15.38
CA GLN A 146 -1.86 4.21 -15.37
C GLN A 146 -1.88 3.42 -14.08
N ALA A 147 -1.83 2.10 -14.22
CA ALA A 147 -1.59 1.15 -13.14
C ALA A 147 -0.40 0.25 -13.47
N ASP A 148 0.46 0.01 -12.50
CA ASP A 148 1.54 -0.97 -12.58
C ASP A 148 1.25 -2.08 -11.56
N LEU A 149 0.93 -3.28 -12.04
CA LEU A 149 0.64 -4.44 -11.21
C LEU A 149 1.85 -5.37 -11.20
N TYR A 150 2.35 -5.65 -10.00
CA TYR A 150 3.35 -6.69 -9.74
C TYR A 150 2.67 -7.89 -9.09
N GLN A 151 2.78 -9.07 -9.70
CA GLN A 151 2.19 -10.31 -9.22
C GLN A 151 3.26 -11.38 -9.01
N ARG A 152 3.14 -12.14 -7.92
CA ARG A 152 4.04 -13.25 -7.62
C ARG A 152 3.47 -14.54 -8.23
N ALA A 153 4.15 -15.05 -9.25
CA ALA A 153 3.82 -16.32 -9.88
C ALA A 153 4.01 -17.52 -8.93
N ALA A 154 3.46 -18.68 -9.29
CA ALA A 154 3.54 -19.90 -8.49
C ALA A 154 4.99 -20.36 -8.24
N ASP A 155 5.92 -20.04 -9.13
CA ASP A 155 7.36 -20.33 -8.99
C ASP A 155 8.12 -19.29 -8.15
N GLY A 156 7.41 -18.31 -7.56
CA GLY A 156 7.93 -17.25 -6.71
C GLY A 156 8.50 -16.05 -7.46
N ARG A 157 8.59 -16.09 -8.78
CA ARG A 157 9.04 -14.93 -9.57
C ARG A 157 7.97 -13.86 -9.62
N TRP A 158 8.40 -12.60 -9.63
CA TRP A 158 7.52 -11.45 -9.81
C TRP A 158 7.37 -11.11 -11.29
N GLN A 159 6.14 -11.00 -11.73
CA GLN A 159 5.75 -10.50 -13.04
C GLN A 159 5.27 -9.06 -12.90
N HIS A 160 5.44 -8.26 -13.94
CA HIS A 160 5.00 -6.87 -13.99
C HIS A 160 4.13 -6.65 -15.22
N GLN A 161 2.98 -6.05 -15.02
CA GLN A 161 2.05 -5.63 -16.06
C GLN A 161 1.78 -4.14 -15.89
N ARG A 162 1.85 -3.38 -16.98
CA ARG A 162 1.42 -1.98 -17.05
C ARG A 162 0.14 -1.88 -17.84
N LEU A 163 -0.83 -1.15 -17.30
CA LEU A 163 -2.14 -0.88 -17.86
C LEU A 163 -2.28 0.64 -18.05
N THR A 164 -2.74 1.08 -19.24
CA THR A 164 -2.82 2.50 -19.59
C THR A 164 -4.07 2.88 -20.38
N ALA A 165 -4.85 1.91 -20.84
CA ALA A 165 -6.10 2.16 -21.55
C ALA A 165 -7.31 2.06 -20.62
N PRO A 166 -8.37 2.86 -20.81
CA PRO A 166 -9.57 2.82 -19.95
C PRO A 166 -10.20 1.43 -19.80
N GLY A 167 -10.17 0.63 -20.88
CA GLY A 167 -10.71 -0.72 -20.93
C GLY A 167 -9.74 -1.81 -20.47
N ASP A 168 -8.50 -1.46 -20.08
CA ASP A 168 -7.57 -2.45 -19.54
C ASP A 168 -8.12 -3.00 -18.23
N VAL A 169 -8.05 -4.32 -18.09
CA VAL A 169 -8.57 -5.07 -16.94
C VAL A 169 -7.46 -5.41 -15.98
N LEU A 170 -7.63 -4.98 -14.76
CA LEU A 170 -6.81 -5.34 -13.61
C LEU A 170 -7.40 -6.60 -12.97
N THR A 171 -6.73 -7.74 -13.13
CA THR A 171 -7.13 -9.01 -12.50
C THR A 171 -6.39 -9.17 -11.18
N LEU A 172 -7.13 -9.12 -10.07
CA LEU A 172 -6.60 -9.29 -8.71
C LEU A 172 -6.88 -10.71 -8.21
N GLU A 173 -5.86 -11.57 -8.28
CA GLU A 173 -5.96 -12.98 -7.89
C GLU A 173 -6.29 -13.16 -6.41
N CYS A 174 -5.76 -12.30 -5.52
CA CYS A 174 -6.04 -12.30 -4.09
C CYS A 174 -7.55 -12.25 -3.82
N LEU A 175 -8.29 -11.51 -4.62
CA LEU A 175 -9.75 -11.36 -4.49
C LEU A 175 -10.54 -12.20 -5.49
N GLY A 176 -9.93 -12.65 -6.59
CA GLY A 176 -10.64 -13.19 -7.74
C GLY A 176 -11.60 -12.15 -8.30
N ALA A 177 -11.09 -10.93 -8.49
CA ALA A 177 -11.84 -9.77 -8.93
C ALA A 177 -11.17 -9.15 -10.14
N ASP A 178 -11.98 -8.79 -11.12
CA ASP A 178 -11.58 -8.01 -12.28
C ASP A 178 -12.18 -6.61 -12.16
N VAL A 179 -11.36 -5.58 -12.35
CA VAL A 179 -11.77 -4.18 -12.39
C VAL A 179 -11.08 -3.48 -13.54
N THR A 180 -11.77 -2.58 -14.23
CA THR A 180 -11.18 -1.79 -15.31
C THR A 180 -10.52 -0.52 -14.79
N LEU A 181 -9.55 0.02 -15.53
CA LEU A 181 -8.97 1.32 -15.19
C LEU A 181 -10.03 2.42 -15.20
N SER A 182 -11.00 2.38 -16.14
CA SER A 182 -12.09 3.34 -16.18
C SER A 182 -12.94 3.35 -14.91
N GLU A 183 -13.17 2.20 -14.29
CA GLU A 183 -13.90 2.13 -13.00
C GLU A 183 -13.07 2.72 -11.86
N ILE A 184 -11.76 2.45 -11.81
CA ILE A 184 -10.87 2.96 -10.76
C ILE A 184 -10.75 4.50 -10.84
N TYR A 185 -10.64 5.03 -12.08
CA TYR A 185 -10.39 6.45 -12.34
C TYR A 185 -11.66 7.27 -12.60
N VAL A 186 -12.85 6.71 -12.39
CA VAL A 186 -14.13 7.34 -12.73
C VAL A 186 -14.27 8.76 -12.13
N ASP A 187 -13.85 8.96 -10.89
CA ASP A 187 -13.98 10.24 -10.19
C ASP A 187 -12.87 11.25 -10.55
N LEU A 188 -11.90 10.86 -11.39
CA LEU A 188 -10.82 11.72 -11.85
C LEU A 188 -11.02 12.25 -13.27
N ALA A 189 -12.01 11.75 -14.02
CA ALA A 189 -12.27 12.18 -15.39
C ALA A 189 -12.43 13.69 -15.52
N ASP A 190 -13.04 14.34 -14.52
CA ASP A 190 -13.27 15.79 -14.48
C ASP A 190 -12.08 16.61 -13.92
N LEU A 191 -11.07 15.96 -13.34
CA LEU A 191 -9.90 16.65 -12.75
C LEU A 191 -8.75 16.82 -13.76
N SER A 192 -8.85 16.24 -14.94
CA SER A 192 -7.81 16.27 -15.99
C SER A 192 -7.82 17.57 -16.82
N VAL A 193 -8.59 18.57 -16.42
CA VAL A 193 -8.83 19.84 -17.16
C VAL A 193 -8.34 21.06 -16.36
N ALA A 194 -7.23 20.94 -15.65
CA ALA A 194 -6.60 22.12 -15.01
C ALA A 194 -5.11 22.16 -15.27
#